data_5c5cd370ae5d87bb09f9639462234258
#
_entry.id   5c5cd370ae5d87bb09f9639462234258
#
_cell.length_a   1.000
_cell.length_b   1.000
_cell.length_c   1.000
_cell.angle_alpha   90.00
_cell.angle_beta   90.00
_cell.angle_gamma   90.00
#
_symmetry.space_group_name_H-M   'P 1'
#
loop_
_entity.id
_entity.type
_entity.pdbx_description
1 polymer ?
#
loop_
_entity_poly.entity_id
_entity_poly.type
_entity_poly.pdbx_seq_one_letter_code
_entity_poly.pdbx_strand_id
1 'polypeptide(L)'
;MSELWSIFDYLMPGFLGSYPDFRKKYELPIVKEQDKEAEDQLANMVIPFILRRLKKDVLRDLPDKDEEIVPVKMNKKQADLYNMQTQKIIAQLNRQGDEDFKRSRFQILAQINKLREICCDPHLLYENYHGKSNKLIATIELIKNNLANGHKILLFSQFTAMLDILYENLARLRLPLFTITGSTPKTKRQEQVQKFNQMAQSGVFLISLKAGGTGINLTGADVVIHYDPWWNLAAEKQATDRAHRIGQKHSVKIYKMVTEDSIEERIIALQQKKAELADIILQNDQIADATMSKDDLIKILK
;
A
#
# COMPACT_ATOMS: atom_id res chain seq x y z
N MET A 1 2.60 13.55 -14.25
CA MET A 1 2.54 14.42 -15.48
C MET A 1 2.68 13.59 -16.75
N SER A 2 3.70 12.76 -16.89
CA SER A 2 3.89 11.87 -18.06
C SER A 2 2.70 10.92 -18.32
N GLU A 3 2.06 10.39 -17.26
CA GLU A 3 0.85 9.57 -17.41
C GLU A 3 -0.34 10.36 -17.96
N LEU A 4 -0.55 11.60 -17.46
CA LEU A 4 -1.57 12.50 -17.99
C LEU A 4 -1.35 12.75 -19.47
N TRP A 5 -0.11 13.10 -19.86
CA TRP A 5 0.24 13.30 -21.25
C TRP A 5 -0.05 12.05 -22.09
N SER A 6 0.37 10.87 -21.64
CA SER A 6 0.13 9.60 -22.36
C SER A 6 -1.35 9.29 -22.57
N ILE A 7 -2.20 9.57 -21.57
CA ILE A 7 -3.64 9.39 -21.69
C ILE A 7 -4.22 10.35 -22.74
N PHE A 8 -3.84 11.62 -22.69
CA PHE A 8 -4.33 12.62 -23.65
C PHE A 8 -3.77 12.40 -25.05
N ASP A 9 -2.51 11.96 -25.19
CA ASP A 9 -1.93 11.64 -26.50
C ASP A 9 -2.62 10.44 -27.15
N TYR A 10 -3.04 9.44 -26.35
CA TYR A 10 -3.82 8.32 -26.84
C TYR A 10 -5.27 8.70 -27.22
N LEU A 11 -5.95 9.51 -26.40
CA LEU A 11 -7.36 9.89 -26.62
C LEU A 11 -7.52 11.02 -27.63
N MET A 12 -6.60 11.96 -27.64
CA MET A 12 -6.60 13.17 -28.49
C MET A 12 -5.18 13.47 -28.98
N PRO A 13 -4.68 12.71 -29.96
CA PRO A 13 -3.29 12.85 -30.44
C PRO A 13 -2.94 14.30 -30.80
N GLY A 14 -1.83 14.79 -30.25
CA GLY A 14 -1.33 16.16 -30.51
C GLY A 14 -1.98 17.26 -29.65
N PHE A 15 -3.00 16.98 -28.84
CA PHE A 15 -3.68 18.01 -28.03
C PHE A 15 -2.74 18.72 -27.05
N LEU A 16 -1.86 17.96 -26.40
CA LEU A 16 -0.85 18.49 -25.47
C LEU A 16 0.53 18.68 -26.12
N GLY A 17 0.63 18.54 -27.46
CA GLY A 17 1.88 18.61 -28.20
C GLY A 17 2.75 17.35 -28.03
N SER A 18 4.00 17.41 -28.51
CA SER A 18 4.95 16.31 -28.30
C SER A 18 5.35 16.19 -26.83
N TYR A 19 5.73 14.98 -26.38
CA TYR A 19 6.17 14.81 -24.99
C TYR A 19 7.37 15.70 -24.60
N PRO A 20 8.39 15.90 -25.45
CA PRO A 20 9.45 16.86 -25.15
C PRO A 20 8.96 18.31 -24.93
N ASP A 21 8.00 18.76 -25.74
CA ASP A 21 7.40 20.10 -25.61
C ASP A 21 6.53 20.21 -24.35
N PHE A 22 5.69 19.22 -24.09
CA PHE A 22 4.88 19.12 -22.88
C PHE A 22 5.76 19.15 -21.62
N ARG A 23 6.85 18.37 -21.64
CA ARG A 23 7.80 18.32 -20.53
C ARG A 23 8.47 19.68 -20.28
N LYS A 24 8.88 20.38 -21.35
CA LYS A 24 9.52 21.68 -21.24
C LYS A 24 8.54 22.77 -20.80
N LYS A 25 7.32 22.75 -21.32
CA LYS A 25 6.33 23.80 -21.10
C LYS A 25 5.57 23.65 -19.79
N TYR A 26 5.28 22.41 -19.38
CA TYR A 26 4.42 22.11 -18.22
C TYR A 26 5.12 21.26 -17.16
N GLU A 27 5.66 20.10 -17.51
CA GLU A 27 6.16 19.15 -16.49
C GLU A 27 7.31 19.72 -15.67
N LEU A 28 8.33 20.30 -16.29
CA LEU A 28 9.50 20.84 -15.58
C LEU A 28 9.17 22.12 -14.79
N PRO A 29 8.48 23.14 -15.35
CA PRO A 29 8.12 24.34 -14.62
C PRO A 29 7.23 24.01 -13.41
N ILE A 30 6.20 23.19 -13.60
CA ILE A 30 5.28 22.85 -12.56
C ILE A 30 5.96 22.01 -11.45
N VAL A 31 6.73 20.98 -11.83
CA VAL A 31 7.30 20.01 -10.87
C VAL A 31 8.52 20.55 -10.14
N LYS A 32 9.39 21.31 -10.83
CA LYS A 32 10.65 21.80 -10.25
C LYS A 32 10.57 23.23 -9.73
N GLU A 33 9.83 24.08 -10.43
CA GLU A 33 9.81 25.53 -10.19
C GLU A 33 8.52 25.95 -9.48
N GLN A 34 7.55 25.04 -9.29
CA GLN A 34 6.23 25.31 -8.70
C GLN A 34 5.50 26.46 -9.40
N ASP A 35 5.65 26.53 -10.73
CA ASP A 35 5.07 27.57 -11.57
C ASP A 35 3.55 27.41 -11.67
N LYS A 36 2.84 28.29 -10.96
CA LYS A 36 1.37 28.29 -10.90
C LYS A 36 0.73 28.68 -12.24
N GLU A 37 1.37 29.55 -13.02
CA GLU A 37 0.81 29.97 -14.30
C GLU A 37 0.80 28.82 -15.31
N ALA A 38 1.90 28.05 -15.38
CA ALA A 38 1.97 26.84 -16.18
C ALA A 38 0.96 25.77 -15.72
N GLU A 39 0.74 25.68 -14.39
CA GLU A 39 -0.24 24.81 -13.78
C GLU A 39 -1.67 25.18 -14.19
N ASP A 40 -2.05 26.44 -14.02
CA ASP A 40 -3.38 26.95 -14.36
C ASP A 40 -3.66 26.80 -15.86
N GLN A 41 -2.67 27.06 -16.71
CA GLN A 41 -2.79 26.88 -18.16
C GLN A 41 -3.09 25.40 -18.51
N LEU A 42 -2.32 24.47 -17.95
CA LEU A 42 -2.55 23.04 -18.19
C LEU A 42 -3.90 22.60 -17.63
N ALA A 43 -4.24 23.01 -16.41
CA ALA A 43 -5.51 22.68 -15.77
C ALA A 43 -6.69 23.15 -16.63
N ASN A 44 -6.69 24.38 -17.10
CA ASN A 44 -7.74 24.93 -17.97
C ASN A 44 -7.88 24.15 -19.29
N MET A 45 -6.78 23.59 -19.82
CA MET A 45 -6.82 22.76 -21.02
C MET A 45 -7.45 21.39 -20.77
N VAL A 46 -7.12 20.74 -19.65
CA VAL A 46 -7.48 19.33 -19.42
C VAL A 46 -8.78 19.13 -18.62
N ILE A 47 -9.13 20.04 -17.70
CA ILE A 47 -10.34 19.94 -16.86
C ILE A 47 -11.62 19.70 -17.67
N PRO A 48 -11.87 20.37 -18.81
CA PRO A 48 -13.09 20.12 -19.59
C PRO A 48 -13.27 18.68 -20.06
N PHE A 49 -12.20 17.91 -20.13
CA PHE A 49 -12.19 16.51 -20.59
C PHE A 49 -12.09 15.51 -19.44
N ILE A 50 -11.95 15.97 -18.19
CA ILE A 50 -11.80 15.14 -17.00
C ILE A 50 -13.08 15.20 -16.17
N LEU A 51 -13.79 14.07 -16.08
CA LEU A 51 -14.90 13.93 -15.16
C LEU A 51 -14.43 13.18 -13.90
N ARG A 52 -14.13 13.93 -12.84
CA ARG A 52 -13.79 13.35 -11.53
C ARG A 52 -15.02 13.33 -10.62
N ARG A 53 -15.38 12.13 -10.17
CA ARG A 53 -16.42 11.95 -9.15
C ARG A 53 -15.80 11.32 -7.91
N LEU A 54 -15.90 11.99 -6.78
CA LEU A 54 -15.48 11.42 -5.52
C LEU A 54 -16.54 10.43 -5.02
N LYS A 55 -16.06 9.30 -4.50
CA LYS A 55 -16.92 8.22 -4.01
C LYS A 55 -17.92 8.71 -2.94
N LYS A 56 -17.47 9.60 -2.05
CA LYS A 56 -18.28 10.23 -1.01
C LYS A 56 -19.45 11.10 -1.55
N ASP A 57 -19.30 11.66 -2.76
CA ASP A 57 -20.28 12.56 -3.35
C ASP A 57 -21.37 11.80 -4.11
N VAL A 58 -21.04 10.60 -4.60
CA VAL A 58 -21.90 9.78 -5.47
C VAL A 58 -22.60 8.65 -4.71
N LEU A 59 -21.96 8.10 -3.68
CA LEU A 59 -22.41 6.91 -2.95
C LEU A 59 -22.76 7.27 -1.50
N ARG A 60 -23.86 8.00 -1.33
CA ARG A 60 -24.39 8.42 0.00
C ARG A 60 -24.85 7.24 0.86
N ASP A 61 -25.19 6.12 0.23
CA ASP A 61 -25.69 4.90 0.91
C ASP A 61 -24.58 3.93 1.33
N LEU A 62 -23.29 4.27 1.09
CA LEU A 62 -22.21 3.44 1.58
C LEU A 62 -22.05 3.61 3.09
N PRO A 63 -21.98 2.49 3.87
CA PRO A 63 -21.70 2.56 5.29
C PRO A 63 -20.36 3.24 5.56
N ASP A 64 -20.20 3.78 6.76
CA ASP A 64 -18.96 4.41 7.20
C ASP A 64 -17.79 3.41 7.19
N LYS A 65 -16.58 3.95 7.05
CA LYS A 65 -15.34 3.22 7.25
C LYS A 65 -14.56 3.85 8.40
N ASP A 66 -14.10 2.99 9.29
CA ASP A 66 -13.26 3.36 10.42
C ASP A 66 -11.86 2.78 10.22
N GLU A 67 -10.82 3.59 10.37
CA GLU A 67 -9.44 3.20 10.14
C GLU A 67 -8.61 3.36 11.41
N GLU A 68 -8.02 2.28 11.87
CA GLU A 68 -7.24 2.20 13.10
C GLU A 68 -5.81 1.72 12.80
N ILE A 69 -4.82 2.45 13.31
CA ILE A 69 -3.42 2.01 13.30
C ILE A 69 -3.19 1.19 14.56
N VAL A 70 -2.73 -0.04 14.40
CA VAL A 70 -2.38 -0.95 15.49
C VAL A 70 -0.85 -1.00 15.61
N PRO A 71 -0.27 -0.25 16.56
CA PRO A 71 1.18 -0.24 16.76
C PRO A 71 1.62 -1.53 17.46
N VAL A 72 2.74 -2.09 17.01
CA VAL A 72 3.31 -3.33 17.56
C VAL A 72 4.82 -3.20 17.75
N LYS A 73 5.31 -3.44 18.97
CA LYS A 73 6.74 -3.45 19.27
C LYS A 73 7.42 -4.73 18.83
N MET A 74 8.62 -4.59 18.24
CA MET A 74 9.47 -5.74 17.96
C MET A 74 9.89 -6.43 19.26
N ASN A 75 10.06 -7.75 19.25
CA ASN A 75 10.80 -8.41 20.29
C ASN A 75 12.30 -8.09 20.18
N LYS A 76 13.06 -8.30 21.25
CA LYS A 76 14.47 -7.92 21.32
C LYS A 76 15.30 -8.49 20.17
N LYS A 77 15.16 -9.79 19.87
CA LYS A 77 15.92 -10.44 18.77
C LYS A 77 15.59 -9.85 17.40
N GLN A 78 14.32 -9.55 17.15
CA GLN A 78 13.88 -8.91 15.91
C GLN A 78 14.41 -7.48 15.80
N ALA A 79 14.37 -6.72 16.89
CA ALA A 79 14.92 -5.37 16.95
C ALA A 79 16.43 -5.35 16.71
N ASP A 80 17.17 -6.30 17.27
CA ASP A 80 18.63 -6.41 17.06
C ASP A 80 18.94 -6.68 15.56
N LEU A 81 18.19 -7.56 14.90
CA LEU A 81 18.34 -7.82 13.45
C LEU A 81 17.98 -6.59 12.62
N TYR A 82 16.90 -5.91 12.96
CA TYR A 82 16.46 -4.68 12.30
C TYR A 82 17.53 -3.58 12.41
N ASN A 83 18.02 -3.32 13.60
CA ASN A 83 19.05 -2.32 13.86
C ASN A 83 20.36 -2.63 13.13
N MET A 84 20.80 -3.89 13.15
CA MET A 84 21.99 -4.32 12.40
C MET A 84 21.83 -4.07 10.87
N GLN A 85 20.68 -4.37 10.31
CA GLN A 85 20.41 -4.12 8.89
C GLN A 85 20.32 -2.62 8.60
N THR A 86 19.69 -1.83 9.45
CA THR A 86 19.61 -0.38 9.32
C THR A 86 20.99 0.27 9.33
N GLN A 87 21.86 -0.12 10.26
CA GLN A 87 23.24 0.39 10.34
C GLN A 87 24.06 0.06 9.07
N LYS A 88 23.88 -1.12 8.50
CA LYS A 88 24.52 -1.48 7.23
C LYS A 88 24.12 -0.56 6.10
N ILE A 89 22.82 -0.25 5.98
CA ILE A 89 22.30 0.64 4.93
C ILE A 89 22.82 2.06 5.12
N ILE A 90 22.77 2.59 6.34
CA ILE A 90 23.27 3.93 6.66
C ILE A 90 24.77 4.03 6.36
N ALA A 91 25.57 3.04 6.77
CA ALA A 91 27.00 3.00 6.49
C ALA A 91 27.30 2.98 5.00
N GLN A 92 26.52 2.24 4.20
CA GLN A 92 26.63 2.23 2.75
C GLN A 92 26.29 3.58 2.13
N LEU A 93 25.16 4.20 2.54
CA LEU A 93 24.74 5.51 2.06
C LEU A 93 25.77 6.60 2.37
N ASN A 94 26.35 6.59 3.58
CA ASN A 94 27.33 7.59 3.98
C ASN A 94 28.67 7.48 3.19
N ARG A 95 29.02 6.29 2.69
CA ARG A 95 30.25 6.06 1.90
C ARG A 95 30.08 6.42 0.42
N GLN A 96 28.87 6.55 -0.09
CA GLN A 96 28.59 6.77 -1.51
C GLN A 96 28.48 8.25 -1.83
N GLY A 97 29.07 8.69 -2.94
CA GLY A 97 28.76 9.97 -3.57
C GLY A 97 27.43 9.91 -4.32
N ASP A 98 26.93 11.06 -4.80
CA ASP A 98 25.61 11.15 -5.46
C ASP A 98 25.55 10.31 -6.75
N GLU A 99 26.63 10.23 -7.52
CA GLU A 99 26.67 9.41 -8.75
C GLU A 99 26.65 7.92 -8.44
N ASP A 100 27.37 7.48 -7.39
CA ASP A 100 27.37 6.10 -6.94
C ASP A 100 26.00 5.72 -6.35
N PHE A 101 25.34 6.65 -5.65
CA PHE A 101 23.97 6.48 -5.17
C PHE A 101 23.00 6.23 -6.32
N LYS A 102 23.06 7.01 -7.41
CA LYS A 102 22.20 6.81 -8.58
C LYS A 102 22.37 5.41 -9.18
N ARG A 103 23.62 4.91 -9.27
CA ARG A 103 23.93 3.57 -9.79
C ARG A 103 23.49 2.43 -8.87
N SER A 104 23.60 2.64 -7.54
CA SER A 104 23.29 1.60 -6.54
C SER A 104 21.84 1.69 -6.00
N ARG A 105 21.04 2.62 -6.48
CA ARG A 105 19.69 2.91 -5.97
C ARG A 105 18.82 1.66 -5.84
N PHE A 106 18.80 0.79 -6.86
CA PHE A 106 18.04 -0.45 -6.81
C PHE A 106 18.48 -1.40 -5.70
N GLN A 107 19.80 -1.46 -5.44
CA GLN A 107 20.37 -2.28 -4.36
C GLN A 107 19.94 -1.74 -2.99
N ILE A 108 19.93 -0.41 -2.81
CA ILE A 108 19.49 0.24 -1.58
C ILE A 108 18.00 0.00 -1.36
N LEU A 109 17.17 0.14 -2.39
CA LEU A 109 15.73 -0.17 -2.30
C LEU A 109 15.48 -1.64 -1.96
N ALA A 110 16.28 -2.57 -2.49
CA ALA A 110 16.21 -3.99 -2.11
C ALA A 110 16.57 -4.20 -0.63
N GLN A 111 17.56 -3.48 -0.09
CA GLN A 111 17.89 -3.56 1.32
C GLN A 111 16.83 -2.94 2.23
N ILE A 112 16.19 -1.85 1.80
CA ILE A 112 15.03 -1.28 2.49
C ILE A 112 13.87 -2.28 2.50
N ASN A 113 13.66 -3.01 1.40
CA ASN A 113 12.65 -4.07 1.38
C ASN A 113 12.94 -5.17 2.41
N LYS A 114 14.22 -5.54 2.62
CA LYS A 114 14.61 -6.47 3.70
C LYS A 114 14.26 -5.94 5.10
N LEU A 115 14.39 -4.63 5.36
CA LEU A 115 13.93 -4.06 6.63
C LEU A 115 12.44 -4.27 6.83
N ARG A 116 11.64 -4.10 5.79
CA ARG A 116 10.18 -4.33 5.83
C ARG A 116 9.85 -5.81 6.05
N GLU A 117 10.61 -6.72 5.44
CA GLU A 117 10.48 -8.16 5.68
C GLU A 117 10.80 -8.50 7.14
N ILE A 118 11.84 -7.88 7.73
CA ILE A 118 12.14 -8.04 9.18
C ILE A 118 11.00 -7.50 10.03
N CYS A 119 10.37 -6.37 9.68
CA CYS A 119 9.21 -5.83 10.40
C CYS A 119 8.02 -6.79 10.37
N CYS A 120 7.79 -7.47 9.24
CA CYS A 120 6.73 -8.46 9.09
C CYS A 120 7.00 -9.72 9.92
N ASP A 121 8.05 -10.44 9.57
CA ASP A 121 8.55 -11.61 10.29
C ASP A 121 10.00 -11.91 9.85
N PRO A 122 10.95 -12.03 10.78
CA PRO A 122 12.33 -12.35 10.41
C PRO A 122 12.52 -13.68 9.67
N HIS A 123 11.59 -14.63 9.78
CA HIS A 123 11.63 -15.90 9.02
C HIS A 123 11.57 -15.68 7.50
N LEU A 124 11.12 -14.52 7.02
CA LEU A 124 11.14 -14.18 5.60
C LEU A 124 12.56 -14.08 5.03
N LEU A 125 13.57 -13.82 5.88
CA LEU A 125 14.97 -13.66 5.51
C LEU A 125 15.92 -14.66 6.18
N TYR A 126 15.53 -15.17 7.34
CA TYR A 126 16.40 -15.99 8.19
C TYR A 126 15.67 -17.27 8.59
N GLU A 127 15.91 -18.36 7.84
CA GLU A 127 15.28 -19.68 8.09
C GLU A 127 15.53 -20.19 9.52
N ASN A 128 16.72 -19.88 10.08
CA ASN A 128 17.14 -20.28 11.42
C ASN A 128 16.74 -19.27 12.51
N TYR A 129 15.80 -18.38 12.25
CA TYR A 129 15.31 -17.47 13.28
C TYR A 129 14.48 -18.23 14.32
N HIS A 130 14.90 -18.15 15.58
CA HIS A 130 14.18 -18.79 16.69
C HIS A 130 13.40 -17.74 17.48
N GLY A 131 12.12 -17.62 17.17
CA GLY A 131 11.21 -16.67 17.81
C GLY A 131 9.92 -16.51 17.01
N LYS A 132 8.97 -15.81 17.55
CA LYS A 132 7.76 -15.40 16.83
C LYS A 132 7.77 -13.89 16.70
N SER A 133 7.35 -13.36 15.57
CA SER A 133 7.10 -11.94 15.41
C SER A 133 5.93 -11.52 16.31
N ASN A 134 6.11 -10.46 17.11
CA ASN A 134 5.02 -9.90 17.90
C ASN A 134 3.88 -9.41 17.00
N LYS A 135 4.19 -8.94 15.80
CA LYS A 135 3.21 -8.52 14.80
C LYS A 135 2.34 -9.68 14.35
N LEU A 136 2.94 -10.85 14.11
CA LEU A 136 2.19 -12.06 13.78
C LEU A 136 1.27 -12.46 14.93
N ILE A 137 1.75 -12.45 16.18
CA ILE A 137 0.96 -12.78 17.36
C ILE A 137 -0.22 -11.83 17.50
N ALA A 138 0.02 -10.52 17.48
CA ALA A 138 -1.01 -9.48 17.60
C ALA A 138 -2.05 -9.58 16.47
N THR A 139 -1.61 -9.86 15.25
CA THR A 139 -2.53 -10.04 14.11
C THR A 139 -3.42 -11.27 14.28
N ILE A 140 -2.87 -12.40 14.76
CA ILE A 140 -3.67 -13.60 14.99
C ILE A 140 -4.70 -13.37 16.11
N GLU A 141 -4.33 -12.65 17.17
CA GLU A 141 -5.26 -12.29 18.25
C GLU A 141 -6.36 -11.36 17.75
N LEU A 142 -6.01 -10.34 16.96
CA LEU A 142 -6.96 -9.43 16.32
C LEU A 142 -7.95 -10.21 15.44
N ILE A 143 -7.46 -11.15 14.63
CA ILE A 143 -8.29 -12.01 13.80
C ILE A 143 -9.24 -12.85 14.66
N LYS A 144 -8.76 -13.51 15.71
CA LYS A 144 -9.59 -14.32 16.61
C LYS A 144 -10.72 -13.51 17.24
N ASN A 145 -10.41 -12.30 17.70
CA ASN A 145 -11.40 -11.42 18.33
C ASN A 145 -12.49 -11.01 17.35
N ASN A 146 -12.11 -10.63 16.11
CA ASN A 146 -13.09 -10.27 15.10
C ASN A 146 -13.92 -11.47 14.64
N LEU A 147 -13.33 -12.65 14.47
CA LEU A 147 -14.07 -13.87 14.13
C LEU A 147 -15.06 -14.28 15.22
N ALA A 148 -14.70 -14.14 16.50
CA ALA A 148 -15.60 -14.43 17.63
C ALA A 148 -16.83 -13.50 17.64
N ASN A 149 -16.69 -12.28 17.09
CA ASN A 149 -17.79 -11.31 16.93
C ASN A 149 -18.57 -11.48 15.61
N GLY A 150 -18.32 -12.55 14.85
CA GLY A 150 -19.06 -12.86 13.64
C GLY A 150 -18.57 -12.17 12.36
N HIS A 151 -17.45 -11.41 12.43
CA HIS A 151 -16.94 -10.67 11.29
C HIS A 151 -16.24 -11.55 10.25
N LYS A 152 -16.26 -11.12 8.99
CA LYS A 152 -15.49 -11.68 7.88
C LYS A 152 -14.31 -10.77 7.55
N ILE A 153 -13.13 -11.35 7.43
CA ILE A 153 -11.88 -10.61 7.40
C ILE A 153 -11.19 -10.75 6.06
N LEU A 154 -10.76 -9.62 5.46
CA LEU A 154 -9.75 -9.57 4.40
C LEU A 154 -8.42 -9.19 5.03
N LEU A 155 -7.39 -9.97 4.78
CA LEU A 155 -6.03 -9.62 5.18
C LEU A 155 -5.15 -9.46 3.95
N PHE A 156 -4.54 -8.30 3.84
CA PHE A 156 -3.64 -7.95 2.74
C PHE A 156 -2.19 -7.90 3.20
N SER A 157 -1.31 -8.47 2.40
CA SER A 157 0.14 -8.28 2.51
C SER A 157 0.75 -8.16 1.12
N GLN A 158 1.85 -7.41 1.00
CA GLN A 158 2.62 -7.38 -0.23
C GLN A 158 3.52 -8.63 -0.37
N PHE A 159 3.90 -9.25 0.75
CA PHE A 159 4.79 -10.41 0.80
C PHE A 159 3.97 -11.71 0.75
N THR A 160 4.06 -12.43 -0.36
CA THR A 160 3.34 -13.71 -0.52
C THR A 160 3.82 -14.75 0.51
N ALA A 161 5.13 -14.80 0.80
CA ALA A 161 5.66 -15.68 1.83
C ALA A 161 5.11 -15.36 3.24
N MET A 162 4.76 -14.09 3.52
CA MET A 162 4.07 -13.74 4.77
C MET A 162 2.64 -14.28 4.81
N LEU A 163 1.95 -14.29 3.66
CA LEU A 163 0.62 -14.92 3.57
C LEU A 163 0.69 -16.42 3.83
N ASP A 164 1.77 -17.08 3.41
CA ASP A 164 1.98 -18.52 3.68
C ASP A 164 2.19 -18.76 5.19
N ILE A 165 3.01 -17.96 5.86
CA ILE A 165 3.20 -18.01 7.32
C ILE A 165 1.87 -17.78 8.06
N LEU A 166 1.08 -16.78 7.63
CA LEU A 166 -0.23 -16.49 8.18
C LEU A 166 -1.19 -17.65 7.95
N TYR A 167 -1.19 -18.22 6.75
CA TYR A 167 -2.03 -19.37 6.41
C TYR A 167 -1.75 -20.56 7.33
N GLU A 168 -0.49 -20.95 7.50
CA GLU A 168 -0.09 -22.07 8.37
C GLU A 168 -0.53 -21.87 9.83
N ASN A 169 -0.41 -20.64 10.34
CA ASN A 169 -0.84 -20.34 11.72
C ASN A 169 -2.37 -20.32 11.86
N LEU A 170 -3.10 -19.80 10.88
CA LEU A 170 -4.56 -19.71 10.90
C LEU A 170 -5.23 -21.05 10.59
N ALA A 171 -4.63 -21.92 9.77
CA ALA A 171 -5.16 -23.24 9.44
C ALA A 171 -5.36 -24.12 10.70
N ARG A 172 -4.53 -23.90 11.72
CA ARG A 172 -4.66 -24.59 13.04
C ARG A 172 -5.95 -24.25 13.78
N LEU A 173 -6.59 -23.14 13.44
CA LEU A 173 -7.86 -22.69 14.04
C LEU A 173 -9.08 -23.36 13.42
N ARG A 174 -8.91 -24.17 12.35
CA ARG A 174 -9.98 -24.91 11.64
C ARG A 174 -11.16 -24.02 11.18
N LEU A 175 -10.85 -22.79 10.77
CA LEU A 175 -11.82 -21.83 10.24
C LEU A 175 -11.80 -21.80 8.71
N PRO A 176 -12.86 -21.29 8.04
CA PRO A 176 -12.82 -21.06 6.62
C PRO A 176 -11.71 -20.09 6.24
N LEU A 177 -10.77 -20.58 5.45
CA LEU A 177 -9.55 -19.84 5.07
C LEU A 177 -9.37 -19.91 3.55
N PHE A 178 -9.24 -18.73 2.93
CA PHE A 178 -9.08 -18.54 1.50
C PHE A 178 -7.79 -17.80 1.22
N THR A 179 -7.20 -18.03 0.05
CA THR A 179 -5.96 -17.33 -0.36
C THR A 179 -5.96 -17.01 -1.84
N ILE A 180 -5.67 -15.74 -2.18
CA ILE A 180 -5.42 -15.29 -3.55
C ILE A 180 -4.06 -14.60 -3.62
N THR A 181 -3.21 -15.10 -4.53
CA THR A 181 -1.93 -14.51 -4.90
C THR A 181 -1.87 -14.20 -6.39
N GLY A 182 -0.77 -13.62 -6.86
CA GLY A 182 -0.56 -13.37 -8.30
C GLY A 182 -0.60 -14.63 -9.15
N SER A 183 -0.19 -15.77 -8.60
CA SER A 183 -0.19 -17.08 -9.28
C SER A 183 -1.55 -17.80 -9.30
N THR A 184 -2.56 -17.30 -8.56
CA THR A 184 -3.88 -17.94 -8.51
C THR A 184 -4.61 -17.80 -9.86
N PRO A 185 -5.01 -18.90 -10.53
CA PRO A 185 -5.74 -18.84 -11.79
C PRO A 185 -7.06 -18.06 -11.71
N LYS A 186 -7.46 -17.40 -12.78
CA LYS A 186 -8.64 -16.52 -12.82
C LYS A 186 -9.93 -17.25 -12.39
N THR A 187 -10.13 -18.48 -12.86
CA THR A 187 -11.30 -19.31 -12.51
C THR A 187 -11.36 -19.64 -11.03
N LYS A 188 -10.24 -20.11 -10.46
CA LYS A 188 -10.13 -20.42 -9.03
C LYS A 188 -10.32 -19.17 -8.16
N ARG A 189 -9.84 -18.02 -8.63
CA ARG A 189 -10.03 -16.72 -7.95
C ARG A 189 -11.51 -16.35 -7.86
N GLN A 190 -12.25 -16.47 -8.96
CA GLN A 190 -13.68 -16.19 -9.00
C GLN A 190 -14.49 -17.15 -8.10
N GLU A 191 -14.16 -18.43 -8.13
CA GLU A 191 -14.77 -19.44 -7.27
C GLU A 191 -14.56 -19.15 -5.77
N GLN A 192 -13.33 -18.82 -5.36
CA GLN A 192 -13.03 -18.49 -3.98
C GLN A 192 -13.75 -17.23 -3.52
N VAL A 193 -13.80 -16.19 -4.35
CA VAL A 193 -14.53 -14.94 -4.07
C VAL A 193 -16.03 -15.22 -3.89
N GLN A 194 -16.61 -16.01 -4.76
CA GLN A 194 -18.03 -16.37 -4.67
C GLN A 194 -18.34 -17.15 -3.40
N LYS A 195 -17.54 -18.19 -3.10
CA LYS A 195 -17.67 -18.98 -1.87
C LYS A 195 -17.57 -18.11 -0.62
N PHE A 196 -16.58 -17.24 -0.56
CA PHE A 196 -16.37 -16.34 0.57
C PHE A 196 -17.54 -15.36 0.76
N ASN A 197 -18.05 -14.75 -0.30
CA ASN A 197 -19.15 -13.80 -0.20
C ASN A 197 -20.47 -14.51 0.24
N GLN A 198 -20.72 -15.72 -0.25
CA GLN A 198 -21.96 -16.47 0.01
C GLN A 198 -21.98 -17.21 1.36
N MET A 199 -20.82 -17.52 1.95
CA MET A 199 -20.81 -18.21 3.25
C MET A 199 -21.45 -17.37 4.35
N ALA A 200 -22.22 -18.01 5.24
CA ALA A 200 -22.84 -17.35 6.40
C ALA A 200 -21.87 -17.21 7.59
N GLN A 201 -20.94 -18.14 7.74
CA GLN A 201 -20.00 -18.18 8.85
C GLN A 201 -18.84 -17.22 8.67
N SER A 202 -18.21 -16.83 9.78
CA SER A 202 -16.97 -16.03 9.79
C SER A 202 -15.83 -16.76 9.10
N GLY A 203 -14.90 -16.01 8.53
CA GLY A 203 -13.72 -16.57 7.87
C GLY A 203 -12.71 -15.50 7.47
N VAL A 204 -11.56 -15.95 7.00
CA VAL A 204 -10.45 -15.08 6.61
C VAL A 204 -10.08 -15.29 5.17
N PHE A 205 -9.85 -14.19 4.44
CA PHE A 205 -9.35 -14.20 3.08
C PHE A 205 -7.98 -13.50 3.04
N LEU A 206 -6.94 -14.26 2.79
CA LEU A 206 -5.56 -13.78 2.63
C LEU A 206 -5.33 -13.38 1.17
N ILE A 207 -4.89 -12.16 0.93
CA ILE A 207 -4.80 -11.61 -0.43
C ILE A 207 -3.46 -10.88 -0.60
N SER A 208 -2.70 -11.25 -1.64
CA SER A 208 -1.56 -10.42 -2.00
C SER A 208 -2.01 -9.09 -2.57
N LEU A 209 -1.38 -8.00 -2.15
CA LEU A 209 -1.78 -6.64 -2.56
C LEU A 209 -1.79 -6.47 -4.09
N LYS A 210 -0.84 -7.08 -4.81
CA LYS A 210 -0.83 -7.07 -6.28
C LYS A 210 -2.05 -7.77 -6.87
N ALA A 211 -2.51 -8.88 -6.27
CA ALA A 211 -3.70 -9.59 -6.72
C ALA A 211 -5.00 -8.86 -6.33
N GLY A 212 -5.00 -8.14 -5.22
CA GLY A 212 -6.12 -7.29 -4.78
C GLY A 212 -6.47 -6.18 -5.78
N GLY A 213 -5.52 -5.71 -6.58
CA GLY A 213 -5.75 -4.75 -7.67
C GLY A 213 -6.63 -5.25 -8.83
N THR A 214 -6.89 -6.54 -8.96
CA THR A 214 -7.52 -7.17 -10.13
C THR A 214 -9.06 -7.28 -10.08
N GLY A 215 -9.79 -6.20 -9.77
CA GLY A 215 -11.23 -6.11 -10.00
C GLY A 215 -12.14 -7.07 -9.20
N ILE A 216 -11.62 -7.76 -8.16
CA ILE A 216 -12.41 -8.65 -7.31
C ILE A 216 -13.40 -7.88 -6.43
N ASN A 217 -14.57 -8.44 -6.19
CA ASN A 217 -15.61 -7.86 -5.32
C ASN A 217 -15.75 -8.72 -4.06
N LEU A 218 -15.44 -8.16 -2.89
CA LEU A 218 -15.40 -8.85 -1.60
C LEU A 218 -16.28 -8.15 -0.54
N THR A 219 -17.45 -7.69 -0.97
CA THR A 219 -18.44 -7.01 -0.11
C THR A 219 -19.03 -7.90 1.00
N GLY A 220 -18.71 -9.18 1.00
CA GLY A 220 -19.05 -10.07 2.13
C GLY A 220 -18.19 -9.84 3.37
N ALA A 221 -17.07 -9.10 3.27
CA ALA A 221 -16.22 -8.78 4.42
C ALA A 221 -16.53 -7.39 4.97
N ASP A 222 -16.44 -7.25 6.26
CA ASP A 222 -16.63 -5.99 7.02
C ASP A 222 -15.40 -5.60 7.84
N VAL A 223 -14.36 -6.44 7.84
CA VAL A 223 -13.05 -6.14 8.44
C VAL A 223 -11.95 -6.28 7.41
N VAL A 224 -11.07 -5.29 7.35
CA VAL A 224 -9.87 -5.28 6.50
C VAL A 224 -8.64 -5.11 7.37
N ILE A 225 -7.65 -5.96 7.18
CA ILE A 225 -6.36 -5.88 7.88
C ILE A 225 -5.27 -5.69 6.84
N HIS A 226 -4.55 -4.58 6.90
CA HIS A 226 -3.29 -4.39 6.20
C HIS A 226 -2.15 -4.84 7.12
N TYR A 227 -1.54 -5.98 6.80
CA TYR A 227 -0.47 -6.55 7.62
C TYR A 227 0.81 -5.73 7.55
N ASP A 228 1.11 -5.18 6.40
CA ASP A 228 2.26 -4.29 6.15
C ASP A 228 1.81 -3.05 5.36
N PRO A 229 2.28 -1.83 5.72
CA PRO A 229 1.95 -0.62 5.00
C PRO A 229 2.64 -0.59 3.64
N TRP A 230 1.97 -0.01 2.65
CA TRP A 230 2.52 0.12 1.31
C TRP A 230 2.96 1.55 1.00
N TRP A 231 4.05 1.70 0.23
CA TRP A 231 4.49 3.00 -0.25
C TRP A 231 3.43 3.76 -1.06
N ASN A 232 2.61 3.02 -1.83
CA ASN A 232 1.54 3.57 -2.65
C ASN A 232 0.20 3.48 -1.91
N LEU A 233 -0.20 4.60 -1.31
CA LEU A 233 -1.47 4.73 -0.60
C LEU A 233 -2.68 4.46 -1.51
N ALA A 234 -2.60 4.80 -2.81
CA ALA A 234 -3.69 4.55 -3.75
C ALA A 234 -3.95 3.04 -3.94
N ALA A 235 -2.90 2.22 -4.00
CA ALA A 235 -3.03 0.76 -4.09
C ALA A 235 -3.60 0.16 -2.79
N GLU A 236 -3.25 0.71 -1.62
CA GLU A 236 -3.81 0.31 -0.32
C GLU A 236 -5.29 0.68 -0.22
N LYS A 237 -5.66 1.92 -0.59
CA LYS A 237 -7.06 2.35 -0.69
C LYS A 237 -7.84 1.48 -1.68
N GLN A 238 -7.27 1.14 -2.83
CA GLN A 238 -7.90 0.26 -3.81
C GLN A 238 -8.15 -1.14 -3.24
N ALA A 239 -7.24 -1.69 -2.45
CA ALA A 239 -7.44 -2.98 -1.77
C ALA A 239 -8.59 -2.90 -0.75
N THR A 240 -8.63 -1.86 0.08
CA THR A 240 -9.73 -1.59 1.01
C THR A 240 -11.08 -1.45 0.29
N ASP A 241 -11.10 -0.81 -0.87
CA ASP A 241 -12.30 -0.61 -1.70
C ASP A 241 -12.87 -1.91 -2.29
N ARG A 242 -12.21 -3.06 -2.10
CA ARG A 242 -12.79 -4.37 -2.42
C ARG A 242 -13.88 -4.80 -1.43
N ALA A 243 -13.75 -4.41 -0.17
CA ALA A 243 -14.77 -4.58 0.86
C ALA A 243 -15.74 -3.40 0.89
N HIS A 244 -15.23 -2.18 0.84
CA HIS A 244 -16.01 -0.95 0.92
C HIS A 244 -16.49 -0.49 -0.47
N ARG A 245 -17.51 -1.16 -1.00
CA ARG A 245 -18.05 -0.95 -2.36
C ARG A 245 -19.58 -1.07 -2.35
N ILE A 246 -20.22 -0.65 -3.45
CA ILE A 246 -21.67 -0.86 -3.67
C ILE A 246 -22.03 -2.32 -3.40
N GLY A 247 -23.01 -2.52 -2.52
CA GLY A 247 -23.42 -3.84 -2.03
C GLY A 247 -22.92 -4.17 -0.62
N GLN A 248 -22.04 -3.35 -0.05
CA GLN A 248 -21.67 -3.44 1.37
C GLN A 248 -22.83 -2.97 2.26
N LYS A 249 -23.20 -3.79 3.25
CA LYS A 249 -24.33 -3.53 4.16
C LYS A 249 -23.89 -3.13 5.58
N HIS A 250 -22.61 -3.32 5.89
CA HIS A 250 -22.05 -3.08 7.22
C HIS A 250 -20.95 -2.01 7.15
N SER A 251 -20.73 -1.29 8.25
CA SER A 251 -19.55 -0.44 8.38
C SER A 251 -18.28 -1.29 8.24
N VAL A 252 -17.28 -0.75 7.54
CA VAL A 252 -16.03 -1.48 7.30
C VAL A 252 -14.96 -0.96 8.25
N LYS A 253 -14.45 -1.87 9.10
CA LYS A 253 -13.34 -1.57 10.00
C LYS A 253 -12.02 -1.94 9.36
N ILE A 254 -11.07 -1.00 9.35
CA ILE A 254 -9.78 -1.16 8.71
C ILE A 254 -8.68 -1.08 9.77
N TYR A 255 -7.88 -2.13 9.88
CA TYR A 255 -6.73 -2.16 10.77
C TYR A 255 -5.44 -2.11 9.95
N LYS A 256 -4.53 -1.22 10.34
CA LYS A 256 -3.17 -1.14 9.80
C LYS A 256 -2.18 -1.60 10.87
N MET A 257 -1.59 -2.78 10.66
CA MET A 257 -0.57 -3.29 11.57
C MET A 257 0.75 -2.60 11.29
N VAL A 258 1.28 -1.86 12.25
CA VAL A 258 2.49 -1.05 12.10
C VAL A 258 3.51 -1.40 13.16
N THR A 259 4.72 -1.73 12.75
CA THR A 259 5.83 -1.98 13.67
C THR A 259 6.37 -0.66 14.17
N GLU A 260 6.37 -0.45 15.49
CA GLU A 260 6.90 0.76 16.14
C GLU A 260 8.41 0.89 15.95
N ASP A 261 8.91 2.13 16.00
CA ASP A 261 10.32 2.49 15.85
C ASP A 261 10.96 1.90 14.59
N SER A 262 10.21 1.88 13.49
CA SER A 262 10.63 1.23 12.25
C SER A 262 10.32 2.06 10.99
N ILE A 263 10.81 1.55 9.88
CA ILE A 263 10.50 2.10 8.55
C ILE A 263 9.00 2.11 8.24
N GLU A 264 8.20 1.24 8.86
CA GLU A 264 6.76 1.19 8.63
C GLU A 264 6.04 2.44 9.17
N GLU A 265 6.40 2.91 10.37
CA GLU A 265 5.87 4.20 10.89
C GLU A 265 6.20 5.35 9.97
N ARG A 266 7.42 5.35 9.42
CA ARG A 266 7.85 6.41 8.51
C ARG A 266 7.15 6.36 7.17
N ILE A 267 6.83 5.15 6.67
CA ILE A 267 6.00 4.96 5.48
C ILE A 267 4.61 5.57 5.72
N ILE A 268 3.99 5.29 6.88
CA ILE A 268 2.68 5.88 7.24
C ILE A 268 2.76 7.41 7.32
N ALA A 269 3.78 7.94 7.99
CA ALA A 269 3.98 9.39 8.09
C ALA A 269 4.17 10.05 6.69
N LEU A 270 4.90 9.38 5.79
CA LEU A 270 5.05 9.84 4.40
C LEU A 270 3.73 9.75 3.61
N GLN A 271 2.95 8.69 3.81
CA GLN A 271 1.63 8.57 3.20
C GLN A 271 0.71 9.71 3.64
N GLN A 272 0.69 10.04 4.94
CA GLN A 272 -0.11 11.13 5.50
C GLN A 272 0.30 12.48 4.90
N LYS A 273 1.59 12.81 4.89
CA LYS A 273 2.11 14.03 4.27
C LYS A 273 1.77 14.12 2.78
N LYS A 274 1.88 13.01 2.04
CA LYS A 274 1.50 12.96 0.62
C LYS A 274 0.00 13.11 0.43
N ALA A 275 -0.82 12.58 1.33
CA ALA A 275 -2.27 12.73 1.28
C ALA A 275 -2.68 14.19 1.57
N GLU A 276 -2.09 14.83 2.58
CA GLU A 276 -2.31 16.25 2.89
C GLU A 276 -1.88 17.14 1.72
N LEU A 277 -0.70 16.90 1.15
CA LEU A 277 -0.23 17.58 -0.06
C LEU A 277 -1.15 17.28 -1.25
N ALA A 278 -1.63 16.05 -1.41
CA ALA A 278 -2.56 15.69 -2.46
C ALA A 278 -3.91 16.38 -2.27
N ASP A 279 -4.44 16.51 -1.06
CA ASP A 279 -5.67 17.24 -0.81
C ASP A 279 -5.50 18.76 -1.01
N ILE A 280 -4.33 19.31 -0.71
CA ILE A 280 -3.97 20.69 -1.02
C ILE A 280 -3.75 20.88 -2.54
N ILE A 281 -3.11 19.90 -3.21
CA ILE A 281 -2.78 19.91 -4.64
C ILE A 281 -3.95 19.39 -5.49
N LEU A 282 -4.88 18.60 -4.92
CA LEU A 282 -6.09 18.14 -5.63
C LEU A 282 -7.20 19.17 -5.66
N GLN A 283 -7.05 20.27 -4.96
CA GLN A 283 -7.62 21.54 -5.40
C GLN A 283 -6.83 22.11 -6.60
N ASN A 284 -5.56 21.65 -6.81
CA ASN A 284 -4.67 22.00 -7.91
C ASN A 284 -3.88 20.74 -8.33
N ASP A 285 -4.28 20.11 -9.42
CA ASP A 285 -3.77 18.83 -9.93
C ASP A 285 -2.25 18.74 -10.08
N GLN A 286 -1.49 18.26 -9.07
CA GLN A 286 -0.15 17.71 -9.36
C GLN A 286 0.46 16.85 -8.27
N ILE A 287 0.92 15.65 -8.63
CA ILE A 287 1.93 14.91 -7.88
C ILE A 287 3.02 14.44 -8.83
N ALA A 288 4.19 15.03 -8.66
CA ALA A 288 5.42 14.54 -9.24
C ALA A 288 5.82 13.20 -8.62
N ASP A 289 6.34 12.34 -9.47
CA ASP A 289 7.20 11.21 -9.11
C ASP A 289 8.48 11.77 -8.46
N ALA A 290 8.38 12.17 -7.18
CA ALA A 290 9.53 12.64 -6.42
C ALA A 290 10.45 11.43 -6.22
N THR A 291 11.47 11.32 -7.04
CA THR A 291 12.56 10.38 -6.83
C THR A 291 13.21 10.72 -5.50
N MET A 292 13.01 9.85 -4.49
CA MET A 292 13.59 10.02 -3.16
C MET A 292 15.10 10.27 -3.27
N SER A 293 15.55 11.36 -2.67
CA SER A 293 16.97 11.69 -2.59
C SER A 293 17.70 10.79 -1.59
N LYS A 294 19.02 10.81 -1.62
CA LYS A 294 19.85 10.11 -0.62
C LYS A 294 19.54 10.58 0.80
N ASP A 295 19.36 11.90 0.98
CA ASP A 295 19.04 12.50 2.28
C ASP A 295 17.64 12.09 2.77
N ASP A 296 16.67 11.97 1.88
CA ASP A 296 15.34 11.48 2.22
C ASP A 296 15.39 10.03 2.73
N LEU A 297 16.19 9.18 2.08
CA LEU A 297 16.38 7.80 2.52
C LEU A 297 17.08 7.73 3.89
N ILE A 298 18.09 8.57 4.14
CA ILE A 298 18.75 8.64 5.45
C ILE A 298 17.77 9.10 6.53
N LYS A 299 16.89 10.08 6.23
CA LYS A 299 15.85 10.54 7.17
C LYS A 299 14.83 9.46 7.49
N ILE A 300 14.50 8.62 6.51
CA ILE A 300 13.57 7.50 6.69
C ILE A 300 14.20 6.36 7.50
N LEU A 301 15.52 6.25 7.52
CA LEU A 301 16.24 5.20 8.24
C LEU A 301 16.67 5.60 9.66
N LYS A 302 16.70 6.90 9.97
CA LYS A 302 16.98 7.45 11.30
C LYS A 302 15.71 7.69 12.10
#